data_8802a171945ea7f0e7e444a66c1c5b5d
#
_entry.id   8802a171945ea7f0e7e444a66c1c5b5d
#
_cell.length_a   1.000
_cell.length_b   1.000
_cell.length_c   1.000
_cell.angle_alpha   90.00
_cell.angle_beta   90.00
_cell.angle_gamma   90.00
#
_symmetry.space_group_name_H-M   'P 1'
#
loop_
_entity.id
_entity.type
_entity.pdbx_description
1 polymer ?
#
loop_
_entity_poly.entity_id
_entity_poly.type
_entity_poly.pdbx_seq_one_letter_code
_entity_poly.pdbx_strand_id
1 'polypeptide(L)'
;MSSNPPSPSSAYPRIKAADFLRSVQPELDEIEALGGDREAQTPVAYPFAGDSGLLVTYALDTPTQFITLTNEGMASLGLSPEELHVRAIDNMLEKVLPQLGTQDLVFYKALVSGDDFEACMLLVPGLWEDLTKDFKGELLTVVPSRNVLYYMDSKASFEASGQAISAGQILDLMRAAAAKVKAEAGPHGLSDKVMALTPDGWRVRGSFADPSSWLSNG
;
A
#
# COMPACT_ATOMS: atom_id res chain seq x y z
N MET A 1 -3.39 -0.59 -35.25
CA MET A 1 -2.54 -0.92 -34.08
C MET A 1 -3.25 -2.07 -33.40
N SER A 2 -2.63 -3.25 -33.40
CA SER A 2 -3.23 -4.44 -32.77
C SER A 2 -3.03 -4.29 -31.26
N SER A 3 -4.07 -3.89 -30.55
CA SER A 3 -4.05 -3.98 -29.08
C SER A 3 -4.12 -5.47 -28.73
N ASN A 4 -3.04 -6.01 -28.16
CA ASN A 4 -3.12 -7.32 -27.54
C ASN A 4 -4.28 -7.33 -26.54
N PRO A 5 -5.10 -8.40 -26.52
CA PRO A 5 -6.15 -8.53 -25.53
C PRO A 5 -5.54 -8.48 -24.11
N PRO A 6 -6.30 -8.01 -23.11
CA PRO A 6 -5.83 -8.04 -21.74
C PRO A 6 -5.40 -9.46 -21.35
N SER A 7 -4.27 -9.56 -20.64
CA SER A 7 -3.68 -10.84 -20.25
C SER A 7 -3.49 -10.88 -18.73
N PRO A 8 -3.72 -12.03 -18.08
CA PRO A 8 -3.41 -12.22 -16.66
C PRO A 8 -1.96 -11.86 -16.31
N SER A 9 -1.02 -12.00 -17.24
CA SER A 9 0.41 -11.65 -17.04
C SER A 9 0.67 -10.13 -16.97
N SER A 10 -0.31 -9.29 -17.25
CA SER A 10 -0.22 -7.83 -17.14
C SER A 10 -1.01 -7.26 -15.95
N ALA A 11 -1.59 -8.11 -15.10
CA ALA A 11 -2.31 -7.68 -13.92
C ALA A 11 -1.34 -7.44 -12.76
N TYR A 12 -1.46 -6.29 -12.10
CA TYR A 12 -0.66 -5.88 -10.95
C TYR A 12 -1.55 -5.37 -9.82
N PRO A 13 -1.20 -5.60 -8.55
CA PRO A 13 -1.92 -5.01 -7.44
C PRO A 13 -1.60 -3.52 -7.34
N ARG A 14 -2.54 -2.75 -6.81
CA ARG A 14 -2.38 -1.34 -6.48
C ARG A 14 -3.04 -1.05 -5.14
N ILE A 15 -2.36 -0.31 -4.29
CA ILE A 15 -2.96 0.22 -3.07
C ILE A 15 -3.54 1.60 -3.37
N LYS A 16 -4.78 1.80 -2.94
CA LYS A 16 -5.52 3.06 -3.06
C LYS A 16 -6.03 3.50 -1.69
N ALA A 17 -6.25 4.80 -1.51
CA ALA A 17 -6.98 5.29 -0.36
C ALA A 17 -8.48 4.90 -0.44
N ALA A 18 -9.14 4.76 0.70
CA ALA A 18 -10.52 4.29 0.76
C ALA A 18 -11.53 5.21 0.02
N ASP A 19 -11.19 6.48 -0.17
CA ASP A 19 -12.00 7.44 -0.93
C ASP A 19 -11.91 7.24 -2.46
N PHE A 20 -11.01 6.40 -2.94
CA PHE A 20 -10.90 6.08 -4.36
C PHE A 20 -12.24 5.63 -4.97
N LEU A 21 -12.98 4.72 -4.29
CA LEU A 21 -14.28 4.28 -4.80
C LEU A 21 -15.33 5.40 -4.85
N ARG A 22 -15.19 6.42 -3.99
CA ARG A 22 -16.04 7.61 -4.05
C ARG A 22 -15.64 8.50 -5.23
N SER A 23 -14.37 8.60 -5.54
CA SER A 23 -13.88 9.45 -6.63
C SER A 23 -14.31 8.96 -8.01
N VAL A 24 -14.59 7.67 -8.20
CA VAL A 24 -15.05 7.10 -9.47
C VAL A 24 -16.58 7.09 -9.61
N GLN A 25 -17.34 7.44 -8.56
CA GLN A 25 -18.82 7.42 -8.63
C GLN A 25 -19.41 8.29 -9.75
N PRO A 26 -18.91 9.55 -9.98
CA PRO A 26 -19.47 10.38 -11.05
C PRO A 26 -19.35 9.73 -12.44
N GLU A 27 -18.23 9.05 -12.71
CA GLU A 27 -18.02 8.33 -13.96
C GLU A 27 -18.96 7.12 -14.10
N LEU A 28 -19.15 6.37 -13.02
CA LEU A 28 -20.09 5.26 -12.98
C LEU A 28 -21.55 5.73 -13.15
N ASP A 29 -21.92 6.87 -12.57
CA ASP A 29 -23.24 7.47 -12.74
C ASP A 29 -23.49 7.89 -14.20
N GLU A 30 -22.47 8.42 -14.88
CA GLU A 30 -22.54 8.78 -16.30
C GLU A 30 -22.69 7.53 -17.19
N ILE A 31 -21.93 6.47 -16.91
CA ILE A 31 -22.04 5.18 -17.63
C ILE A 31 -23.46 4.62 -17.51
N GLU A 32 -24.03 4.60 -16.31
CA GLU A 32 -25.39 4.12 -16.06
C GLU A 32 -26.44 4.99 -16.79
N ALA A 33 -26.28 6.31 -16.77
CA ALA A 33 -27.18 7.24 -17.48
C ALA A 33 -27.15 7.05 -19.00
N LEU A 34 -26.04 6.56 -19.55
CA LEU A 34 -25.90 6.21 -20.97
C LEU A 34 -26.38 4.77 -21.28
N GLY A 35 -26.92 4.04 -20.30
CA GLY A 35 -27.41 2.67 -20.45
C GLY A 35 -26.33 1.59 -20.35
N GLY A 36 -25.15 1.93 -19.86
CA GLY A 36 -24.06 0.97 -19.57
C GLY A 36 -24.30 0.22 -18.25
N ASP A 37 -23.56 -0.86 -18.08
CA ASP A 37 -23.62 -1.68 -16.87
C ASP A 37 -22.65 -1.12 -15.81
N ARG A 38 -23.21 -0.43 -14.81
CA ARG A 38 -22.48 0.16 -13.69
C ARG A 38 -21.65 -0.88 -12.90
N GLU A 39 -22.24 -2.05 -12.62
CA GLU A 39 -21.58 -3.10 -11.84
C GLU A 39 -20.39 -3.67 -12.60
N ALA A 40 -20.55 -3.93 -13.89
CA ALA A 40 -19.50 -4.39 -14.77
C ALA A 40 -18.31 -3.42 -14.83
N GLN A 41 -18.59 -2.10 -14.82
CA GLN A 41 -17.56 -1.06 -14.87
C GLN A 41 -17.00 -0.63 -13.51
N THR A 42 -17.58 -1.14 -12.42
CA THR A 42 -17.04 -0.87 -11.08
C THR A 42 -15.63 -1.47 -10.92
N PRO A 43 -14.65 -0.69 -10.41
CA PRO A 43 -13.32 -1.20 -10.13
C PRO A 43 -13.31 -2.37 -9.15
N VAL A 44 -12.51 -3.39 -9.43
CA VAL A 44 -12.23 -4.47 -8.47
C VAL A 44 -11.45 -3.90 -7.30
N ALA A 45 -12.04 -3.91 -6.10
CA ALA A 45 -11.46 -3.34 -4.90
C ALA A 45 -11.86 -4.09 -3.64
N TYR A 46 -10.90 -4.31 -2.74
CA TYR A 46 -11.12 -4.98 -1.46
C TYR A 46 -10.52 -4.15 -0.31
N PRO A 47 -11.18 -4.05 0.85
CA PRO A 47 -10.60 -3.41 2.03
C PRO A 47 -9.28 -4.08 2.44
N PHE A 48 -8.31 -3.27 2.84
CA PHE A 48 -7.04 -3.74 3.40
C PHE A 48 -6.94 -3.41 4.89
N ALA A 49 -6.67 -4.41 5.72
CA ALA A 49 -6.34 -4.25 7.15
C ALA A 49 -7.32 -3.37 7.96
N GLY A 50 -8.60 -3.69 7.92
CA GLY A 50 -9.64 -3.03 8.75
C GLY A 50 -9.70 -1.51 8.52
N ASP A 51 -9.48 -0.74 9.60
CA ASP A 51 -9.57 0.74 9.58
C ASP A 51 -8.32 1.44 9.00
N SER A 52 -7.50 0.75 8.23
CA SER A 52 -6.29 1.33 7.61
C SER A 52 -6.58 2.49 6.67
N GLY A 53 -7.81 2.60 6.17
CA GLY A 53 -8.19 3.55 5.13
C GLY A 53 -7.61 3.20 3.76
N LEU A 54 -7.23 1.94 3.54
CA LEU A 54 -6.64 1.44 2.30
C LEU A 54 -7.53 0.41 1.62
N LEU A 55 -7.41 0.37 0.29
CA LEU A 55 -8.01 -0.63 -0.58
C LEU A 55 -6.92 -1.32 -1.40
N VAL A 56 -7.07 -2.62 -1.61
CA VAL A 56 -6.37 -3.37 -2.64
C VAL A 56 -7.19 -3.29 -3.92
N THR A 57 -6.62 -2.78 -4.98
CA THR A 57 -7.19 -2.74 -6.32
C THR A 57 -6.23 -3.42 -7.29
N TYR A 58 -6.66 -3.58 -8.54
CA TYR A 58 -5.81 -4.18 -9.57
C TYR A 58 -5.80 -3.30 -10.81
N ALA A 59 -4.69 -3.36 -11.54
CA ALA A 59 -4.56 -2.65 -12.80
C ALA A 59 -3.83 -3.53 -13.83
N LEU A 60 -4.18 -3.34 -15.09
CA LEU A 60 -3.48 -3.93 -16.21
C LEU A 60 -2.36 -2.98 -16.67
N ASP A 61 -1.14 -3.49 -16.75
CA ASP A 61 -0.01 -2.78 -17.36
C ASP A 61 -0.14 -2.84 -18.88
N THR A 62 -0.26 -1.68 -19.49
CA THR A 62 -0.32 -1.54 -20.95
C THR A 62 0.91 -0.77 -21.43
N PRO A 63 1.24 -0.77 -22.72
CA PRO A 63 2.42 -0.06 -23.22
C PRO A 63 2.45 1.44 -22.91
N THR A 64 1.32 2.05 -22.53
CA THR A 64 1.20 3.49 -22.32
C THR A 64 0.81 3.89 -20.91
N GLN A 65 0.12 3.00 -20.16
CA GLN A 65 -0.40 3.33 -18.82
C GLN A 65 -0.91 2.09 -18.07
N PHE A 66 -1.10 2.26 -16.77
CA PHE A 66 -1.89 1.32 -15.97
C PHE A 66 -3.38 1.64 -16.10
N ILE A 67 -4.17 0.64 -16.47
CA ILE A 67 -5.64 0.74 -16.56
C ILE A 67 -6.24 0.00 -15.36
N THR A 68 -7.06 0.68 -14.57
CA THR A 68 -7.76 0.05 -13.43
C THR A 68 -8.64 -1.10 -13.91
N LEU A 69 -8.51 -2.26 -13.28
CA LEU A 69 -9.30 -3.44 -13.61
C LEU A 69 -10.70 -3.32 -13.02
N THR A 70 -11.71 -3.47 -13.89
CA THR A 70 -13.12 -3.50 -13.51
C THR A 70 -13.62 -4.93 -13.34
N ASN A 71 -14.85 -5.11 -12.82
CA ASN A 71 -15.47 -6.43 -12.71
C ASN A 71 -15.60 -7.13 -14.08
N GLU A 72 -15.97 -6.39 -15.12
CA GLU A 72 -16.01 -6.92 -16.50
C GLU A 72 -14.61 -7.32 -16.99
N GLY A 73 -13.61 -6.47 -16.71
CA GLY A 73 -12.23 -6.77 -17.05
C GLY A 73 -11.73 -8.06 -16.35
N MET A 74 -12.03 -8.23 -15.07
CA MET A 74 -11.70 -9.45 -14.33
C MET A 74 -12.41 -10.68 -14.91
N ALA A 75 -13.70 -10.58 -15.19
CA ALA A 75 -14.47 -11.66 -15.81
C ALA A 75 -13.89 -12.05 -17.18
N SER A 76 -13.45 -11.06 -17.97
CA SER A 76 -12.82 -11.29 -19.27
C SER A 76 -11.46 -12.01 -19.18
N LEU A 77 -10.76 -11.90 -18.06
CA LEU A 77 -9.53 -12.65 -17.79
C LEU A 77 -9.81 -14.10 -17.40
N GLY A 78 -11.06 -14.46 -17.07
CA GLY A 78 -11.46 -15.79 -16.63
C GLY A 78 -10.85 -16.21 -15.28
N LEU A 79 -10.54 -15.23 -14.41
CA LEU A 79 -9.94 -15.46 -13.10
C LEU A 79 -10.96 -15.24 -11.97
N SER A 80 -10.89 -16.07 -10.93
CA SER A 80 -11.53 -15.74 -9.65
C SER A 80 -10.78 -14.59 -8.95
N PRO A 81 -11.40 -13.93 -7.95
CA PRO A 81 -10.73 -12.91 -7.16
C PRO A 81 -9.42 -13.38 -6.52
N GLU A 82 -9.40 -14.61 -6.02
CA GLU A 82 -8.23 -15.22 -5.37
C GLU A 82 -7.13 -15.49 -6.40
N GLU A 83 -7.47 -16.04 -7.55
CA GLU A 83 -6.53 -16.29 -8.65
C GLU A 83 -5.96 -14.99 -9.20
N LEU A 84 -6.79 -13.94 -9.33
CA LEU A 84 -6.33 -12.60 -9.70
C LEU A 84 -5.33 -12.07 -8.69
N HIS A 85 -5.63 -12.19 -7.37
CA HIS A 85 -4.74 -11.70 -6.32
C HIS A 85 -3.38 -12.39 -6.38
N VAL A 86 -3.35 -13.72 -6.39
CA VAL A 86 -2.10 -14.50 -6.46
C VAL A 86 -1.31 -14.12 -7.72
N ARG A 87 -1.95 -14.11 -8.87
CA ARG A 87 -1.29 -13.77 -10.14
C ARG A 87 -0.72 -12.36 -10.16
N ALA A 88 -1.47 -11.38 -9.63
CA ALA A 88 -1.04 -10.00 -9.58
C ALA A 88 0.16 -9.81 -8.62
N ILE A 89 0.18 -10.52 -7.50
CA ILE A 89 1.33 -10.51 -6.57
C ILE A 89 2.55 -11.13 -7.24
N ASP A 90 2.41 -12.29 -7.89
CA ASP A 90 3.52 -12.97 -8.58
C ASP A 90 4.13 -12.05 -9.65
N ASN A 91 3.28 -11.45 -10.51
CA ASN A 91 3.74 -10.50 -11.55
C ASN A 91 4.48 -9.30 -10.93
N MET A 92 3.97 -8.77 -9.83
CA MET A 92 4.61 -7.65 -9.13
C MET A 92 5.97 -8.07 -8.57
N LEU A 93 6.05 -9.20 -7.89
CA LEU A 93 7.30 -9.70 -7.29
C LEU A 93 8.35 -9.97 -8.37
N GLU A 94 7.98 -10.59 -9.49
CA GLU A 94 8.89 -10.79 -10.61
C GLU A 94 9.50 -9.48 -11.12
N LYS A 95 8.68 -8.40 -11.14
CA LYS A 95 9.11 -7.07 -11.59
C LYS A 95 9.97 -6.34 -10.56
N VAL A 96 9.62 -6.39 -9.27
CA VAL A 96 10.25 -5.56 -8.24
C VAL A 96 11.41 -6.20 -7.50
N LEU A 97 11.43 -7.54 -7.35
CA LEU A 97 12.47 -8.24 -6.59
C LEU A 97 13.91 -7.89 -7.03
N PRO A 98 14.22 -7.72 -8.35
CA PRO A 98 15.57 -7.38 -8.77
C PRO A 98 16.09 -6.03 -8.26
N GLN A 99 15.20 -5.11 -7.89
CA GLN A 99 15.53 -3.75 -7.44
C GLN A 99 15.02 -3.44 -6.02
N LEU A 100 14.38 -4.44 -5.37
CA LEU A 100 13.85 -4.27 -4.03
C LEU A 100 14.98 -4.08 -3.03
N GLY A 101 14.88 -3.05 -2.23
CA GLY A 101 15.87 -2.73 -1.22
C GLY A 101 15.31 -1.88 -0.09
N THR A 102 16.19 -1.51 0.83
CA THR A 102 15.87 -0.62 1.93
C THR A 102 16.86 0.54 1.96
N GLN A 103 16.37 1.71 2.29
CA GLN A 103 17.16 2.90 2.54
C GLN A 103 17.11 3.24 4.02
N ASP A 104 18.27 3.31 4.67
CA ASP A 104 18.37 3.78 6.05
C ASP A 104 18.24 5.31 6.09
N LEU A 105 17.27 5.79 6.86
CA LEU A 105 17.01 7.22 7.08
C LEU A 105 17.47 7.65 8.49
N VAL A 106 18.60 7.10 8.94
CA VAL A 106 19.23 7.29 10.26
C VAL A 106 18.44 6.61 11.38
N PHE A 107 17.16 6.92 11.55
CA PHE A 107 16.35 6.45 12.69
C PHE A 107 15.31 5.40 12.32
N TYR A 108 14.85 5.39 11.09
CA TYR A 108 13.89 4.45 10.53
C TYR A 108 14.28 4.13 9.09
N LYS A 109 13.56 3.26 8.43
CA LYS A 109 13.89 2.78 7.10
C LYS A 109 12.80 3.13 6.11
N ALA A 110 13.19 3.34 4.86
CA ALA A 110 12.26 3.36 3.72
C ALA A 110 12.44 2.08 2.91
N LEU A 111 11.33 1.51 2.47
CA LEU A 111 11.34 0.46 1.45
C LEU A 111 11.45 1.12 0.07
N VAL A 112 12.23 0.54 -0.80
CA VAL A 112 12.43 0.99 -2.19
C VAL A 112 12.16 -0.20 -3.11
N SER A 113 11.12 -0.12 -3.92
CA SER A 113 10.73 -1.19 -4.86
C SER A 113 10.89 -0.77 -6.32
N GLY A 114 11.01 0.53 -6.59
CA GLY A 114 10.90 1.09 -7.93
C GLY A 114 9.48 0.99 -8.50
N ASP A 115 9.20 1.71 -9.56
CA ASP A 115 7.93 1.64 -10.30
C ASP A 115 6.66 1.89 -9.45
N ASP A 116 6.76 2.61 -8.31
CA ASP A 116 5.65 2.97 -7.42
C ASP A 116 4.90 1.74 -6.83
N PHE A 117 5.62 0.70 -6.44
CA PHE A 117 5.06 -0.49 -5.79
C PHE A 117 5.32 -0.55 -4.27
N GLU A 118 5.95 0.48 -3.68
CA GLU A 118 6.30 0.49 -2.26
C GLU A 118 5.10 0.17 -1.36
N ALA A 119 3.96 0.83 -1.59
CA ALA A 119 2.74 0.56 -0.84
C ALA A 119 2.23 -0.88 -1.03
N CYS A 120 2.44 -1.47 -2.21
CA CYS A 120 1.98 -2.82 -2.51
C CYS A 120 2.79 -3.90 -1.78
N MET A 121 3.97 -3.56 -1.25
CA MET A 121 4.77 -4.50 -0.45
C MET A 121 4.08 -4.89 0.87
N LEU A 122 3.07 -4.15 1.31
CA LEU A 122 2.18 -4.58 2.41
C LEU A 122 1.51 -5.93 2.13
N LEU A 123 1.31 -6.27 0.85
CA LEU A 123 0.64 -7.50 0.41
C LEU A 123 1.56 -8.74 0.40
N VAL A 124 2.83 -8.60 0.78
CA VAL A 124 3.84 -9.65 0.72
C VAL A 124 4.35 -9.99 2.13
N PRO A 125 3.63 -10.82 2.91
CA PRO A 125 3.99 -11.11 4.30
C PRO A 125 5.42 -11.68 4.46
N GLY A 126 5.84 -12.60 3.58
CA GLY A 126 7.17 -13.22 3.65
C GLY A 126 8.33 -12.22 3.49
N LEU A 127 8.15 -11.11 2.79
CA LEU A 127 9.14 -10.04 2.72
C LEU A 127 9.44 -9.47 4.12
N TRP A 128 8.40 -9.28 4.91
CA TRP A 128 8.51 -8.67 6.23
C TRP A 128 9.17 -9.58 7.25
N GLU A 129 9.04 -10.90 7.12
CA GLU A 129 9.75 -11.88 7.95
C GLU A 129 11.26 -11.71 7.80
N ASP A 130 11.75 -11.55 6.57
CA ASP A 130 13.17 -11.35 6.29
C ASP A 130 13.67 -9.98 6.77
N LEU A 131 12.91 -8.91 6.48
CA LEU A 131 13.30 -7.54 6.82
C LEU A 131 13.31 -7.26 8.33
N THR A 132 12.53 -8.02 9.10
CA THR A 132 12.33 -7.79 10.54
C THR A 132 12.95 -8.85 11.45
N LYS A 133 13.71 -9.78 10.89
CA LYS A 133 14.37 -10.86 11.66
C LYS A 133 15.21 -10.40 12.85
N ASP A 134 15.77 -9.19 12.75
CA ASP A 134 16.60 -8.58 13.80
C ASP A 134 15.80 -7.61 14.70
N PHE A 135 14.50 -7.45 14.49
CA PHE A 135 13.66 -6.57 15.30
C PHE A 135 13.43 -7.19 16.70
N LYS A 136 13.42 -6.32 17.70
CA LYS A 136 13.16 -6.69 19.10
C LYS A 136 11.72 -6.46 19.51
N GLY A 137 10.99 -5.68 18.74
CA GLY A 137 9.60 -5.33 18.93
C GLY A 137 8.74 -5.64 17.72
N GLU A 138 7.58 -4.98 17.65
CA GLU A 138 6.69 -5.08 16.49
C GLU A 138 7.27 -4.25 15.32
N LEU A 139 7.02 -4.71 14.10
CA LEU A 139 7.16 -3.90 12.91
C LEU A 139 6.08 -2.82 12.91
N LEU A 140 6.49 -1.54 12.93
CA LEU A 140 5.62 -0.40 12.69
C LEU A 140 5.86 0.15 11.30
N THR A 141 4.79 0.47 10.56
CA THR A 141 4.86 1.03 9.22
C THR A 141 3.86 2.15 9.01
N VAL A 142 4.20 3.06 8.09
CA VAL A 142 3.32 4.11 7.56
C VAL A 142 3.42 4.12 6.04
N VAL A 143 2.30 4.36 5.36
CA VAL A 143 2.22 4.41 3.90
C VAL A 143 1.50 5.69 3.49
N PRO A 144 2.22 6.83 3.52
CA PRO A 144 1.63 8.13 3.23
C PRO A 144 1.28 8.32 1.76
N SER A 145 1.99 7.66 0.84
CA SER A 145 1.74 7.71 -0.60
C SER A 145 2.09 6.38 -1.28
N ARG A 146 1.70 6.22 -2.55
CA ARG A 146 1.89 4.96 -3.29
C ARG A 146 3.35 4.53 -3.43
N ASN A 147 4.27 5.50 -3.46
CA ASN A 147 5.71 5.31 -3.67
C ASN A 147 6.54 5.57 -2.41
N VAL A 148 5.91 5.65 -1.24
CA VAL A 148 6.62 5.83 0.03
C VAL A 148 6.04 4.91 1.09
N LEU A 149 6.88 4.06 1.63
CA LEU A 149 6.61 3.21 2.77
C LEU A 149 7.78 3.31 3.74
N TYR A 150 7.51 3.81 4.95
CA TYR A 150 8.47 3.86 6.04
C TYR A 150 8.16 2.78 7.07
N TYR A 151 9.23 2.23 7.70
CA TYR A 151 9.07 1.23 8.72
C TYR A 151 10.17 1.29 9.79
N MET A 152 9.86 0.78 10.98
CA MET A 152 10.77 0.75 12.12
C MET A 152 10.42 -0.38 13.08
N ASP A 153 11.38 -0.74 13.94
CA ASP A 153 11.16 -1.56 15.13
C ASP A 153 10.52 -0.73 16.25
N SER A 154 9.43 -1.18 16.84
CA SER A 154 8.76 -0.52 17.97
C SER A 154 9.62 -0.44 19.23
N LYS A 155 10.73 -1.17 19.30
CA LYS A 155 11.75 -1.13 20.36
C LYS A 155 13.09 -0.57 19.89
N ALA A 156 13.11 0.11 18.72
CA ALA A 156 14.33 0.76 18.25
C ALA A 156 14.84 1.76 19.28
N SER A 157 16.15 1.84 19.40
CA SER A 157 16.85 2.88 20.16
C SER A 157 18.10 3.28 19.41
N PHE A 158 18.44 4.55 19.48
CA PHE A 158 19.62 5.09 18.81
C PHE A 158 20.39 5.98 19.78
N GLU A 159 21.70 5.85 19.79
CA GLU A 159 22.57 6.74 20.57
C GLU A 159 23.30 7.71 19.63
N ALA A 160 23.12 9.01 19.84
CA ALA A 160 23.85 10.06 19.14
C ALA A 160 24.39 11.09 20.12
N SER A 161 25.69 11.35 20.07
CA SER A 161 26.34 12.39 20.86
C SER A 161 26.07 12.26 22.38
N GLY A 162 25.97 11.02 22.90
CA GLY A 162 25.70 10.75 24.31
C GLY A 162 24.23 10.92 24.72
N GLN A 163 23.33 11.10 23.81
CA GLN A 163 21.87 11.10 24.03
C GLN A 163 21.22 9.87 23.43
N ALA A 164 20.42 9.18 24.22
CA ALA A 164 19.58 8.08 23.73
C ALA A 164 18.29 8.65 23.12
N ILE A 165 17.99 8.25 21.88
CA ILE A 165 16.74 8.53 21.19
C ILE A 165 15.87 7.28 21.34
N SER A 166 14.70 7.45 21.97
CA SER A 166 13.77 6.35 22.23
C SER A 166 12.94 6.00 20.98
N ALA A 167 12.36 4.79 20.98
CA ALA A 167 11.43 4.36 19.91
C ALA A 167 10.26 5.33 19.71
N GLY A 168 9.72 5.91 20.79
CA GLY A 168 8.67 6.93 20.70
C GLY A 168 9.11 8.17 19.92
N GLN A 169 10.30 8.69 20.22
CA GLN A 169 10.85 9.83 19.48
C GLN A 169 11.15 9.49 18.00
N ILE A 170 11.64 8.28 17.73
CA ILE A 170 11.84 7.80 16.35
C ILE A 170 10.50 7.72 15.61
N LEU A 171 9.48 7.18 16.26
CA LEU A 171 8.13 7.11 15.69
C LEU A 171 7.58 8.51 15.39
N ASP A 172 7.77 9.48 16.27
CA ASP A 172 7.34 10.87 16.03
C ASP A 172 8.05 11.50 14.84
N LEU A 173 9.35 11.22 14.65
CA LEU A 173 10.08 11.65 13.45
C LEU A 173 9.54 11.00 12.18
N MET A 174 9.28 9.68 12.20
CA MET A 174 8.69 8.95 11.06
C MET A 174 7.29 9.48 10.73
N ARG A 175 6.45 9.76 11.74
CA ARG A 175 5.11 10.33 11.60
C ARG A 175 5.15 11.73 10.98
N ALA A 176 6.05 12.59 11.44
CA ALA A 176 6.22 13.94 10.89
C ALA A 176 6.64 13.90 9.41
N ALA A 177 7.57 13.02 9.06
CA ALA A 177 7.98 12.81 7.67
C ALA A 177 6.83 12.29 6.81
N ALA A 178 6.07 11.31 7.31
CA ALA A 178 4.92 10.75 6.63
C ALA A 178 3.81 11.79 6.40
N ALA A 179 3.52 12.63 7.40
CA ALA A 179 2.54 13.71 7.28
C ALA A 179 2.89 14.70 6.17
N LYS A 180 4.19 15.07 6.08
CA LYS A 180 4.68 15.93 5.00
C LYS A 180 4.51 15.28 3.63
N VAL A 181 4.95 14.03 3.48
CA VAL A 181 4.81 13.28 2.22
C VAL A 181 3.35 13.19 1.80
N LYS A 182 2.44 12.85 2.73
CA LYS A 182 1.01 12.74 2.43
C LYS A 182 0.42 14.07 1.97
N ALA A 183 0.79 15.18 2.62
CA ALA A 183 0.31 16.51 2.25
C ALA A 183 0.77 16.92 0.84
N GLU A 184 1.95 16.50 0.42
CA GLU A 184 2.53 16.80 -0.89
C GLU A 184 2.09 15.82 -2.00
N ALA A 185 1.57 14.64 -1.62
CA ALA A 185 1.26 13.57 -2.57
C ALA A 185 0.03 13.82 -3.45
N GLY A 186 -0.84 14.78 -3.10
CA GLY A 186 -2.06 15.06 -3.86
C GLY A 186 -2.92 13.79 -4.04
N PRO A 187 -3.31 13.44 -5.27
CA PRO A 187 -4.16 12.27 -5.56
C PRO A 187 -3.46 10.93 -5.31
N HIS A 188 -2.16 10.94 -5.03
CA HIS A 188 -1.37 9.75 -4.70
C HIS A 188 -1.22 9.52 -3.19
N GLY A 189 -1.80 10.41 -2.39
CA GLY A 189 -1.88 10.26 -0.94
C GLY A 189 -2.69 9.02 -0.56
N LEU A 190 -2.20 8.29 0.45
CA LEU A 190 -2.83 7.05 0.90
C LEU A 190 -3.32 7.20 2.34
N SER A 191 -2.80 6.39 3.27
CA SER A 191 -3.26 6.36 4.66
C SER A 191 -2.54 7.37 5.54
N ASP A 192 -3.22 7.81 6.60
CA ASP A 192 -2.63 8.53 7.73
C ASP A 192 -2.34 7.59 8.92
N LYS A 193 -2.55 6.29 8.76
CA LYS A 193 -2.44 5.32 9.84
C LYS A 193 -1.01 4.84 10.03
N VAL A 194 -0.68 4.58 11.31
CA VAL A 194 0.44 3.75 11.70
C VAL A 194 -0.10 2.34 11.86
N MET A 195 0.51 1.39 11.19
CA MET A 195 0.12 -0.02 11.22
C MET A 195 1.23 -0.87 11.82
N ALA A 196 0.86 -1.96 12.47
CA ALA A 196 1.78 -2.99 12.92
C ALA A 196 1.45 -4.32 12.24
N LEU A 197 2.49 -5.10 11.92
CA LEU A 197 2.31 -6.48 11.49
C LEU A 197 2.26 -7.37 12.72
N THR A 198 1.18 -8.13 12.84
CA THR A 198 0.95 -9.13 13.89
C THR A 198 0.83 -10.52 13.27
N PRO A 199 0.84 -11.60 14.06
CA PRO A 199 0.58 -12.95 13.53
C PRO A 199 -0.76 -13.08 12.78
N ASP A 200 -1.75 -12.25 13.12
CA ASP A 200 -3.07 -12.22 12.47
C ASP A 200 -3.14 -11.24 11.28
N GLY A 201 -2.02 -10.69 10.85
CA GLY A 201 -1.91 -9.70 9.78
C GLY A 201 -1.75 -8.25 10.26
N TRP A 202 -1.92 -7.31 9.35
CA TRP A 202 -1.78 -5.89 9.63
C TRP A 202 -2.90 -5.34 10.51
N ARG A 203 -2.53 -4.53 11.51
CA ARG A 203 -3.47 -3.84 12.41
C ARG A 203 -3.10 -2.38 12.57
N VAL A 204 -4.10 -1.52 12.62
CA VAL A 204 -3.92 -0.09 12.92
C VAL A 204 -3.56 0.08 14.40
N ARG A 205 -2.52 0.87 14.67
CA ARG A 205 -2.05 1.25 16.02
C ARG A 205 -2.34 2.71 16.35
N GLY A 206 -2.63 3.54 15.38
CA GLY A 206 -2.92 4.96 15.57
C GLY A 206 -2.85 5.73 14.27
N SER A 207 -2.85 7.04 14.34
CA SER A 207 -2.76 7.94 13.20
C SER A 207 -1.63 8.96 13.39
N PHE A 208 -0.94 9.31 12.31
CA PHE A 208 0.00 10.43 12.34
C PHE A 208 -0.68 11.79 12.12
N ALA A 209 -1.94 11.79 11.67
CA ALA A 209 -2.78 12.99 11.63
C ALA A 209 -3.33 13.35 13.02
N ASP A 210 -3.48 12.34 13.92
CA ASP A 210 -3.91 12.53 15.30
C ASP A 210 -2.94 11.81 16.26
N PRO A 211 -1.92 12.50 16.77
CA PRO A 211 -0.96 11.94 17.72
C PRO A 211 -1.57 11.41 19.02
N SER A 212 -2.75 11.90 19.41
CA SER A 212 -3.44 11.42 20.62
C SER A 212 -4.11 10.06 20.43
N SER A 213 -4.30 9.62 19.18
CA SER A 213 -4.94 8.35 18.83
C SER A 213 -4.03 7.13 18.99
N TRP A 214 -2.79 7.32 19.45
CA TRP A 214 -1.89 6.21 19.70
C TRP A 214 -2.42 5.29 20.79
N LEU A 215 -2.84 4.11 20.40
CA LEU A 215 -3.23 3.06 21.33
C LEU A 215 -1.97 2.51 22.01
N SER A 216 -1.66 3.04 23.19
CA SER A 216 -0.71 2.40 24.11
C SER A 216 -1.30 1.06 24.54
N ASN A 217 -0.99 -0.01 23.83
CA ASN A 217 -1.19 -1.33 24.38
C ASN A 217 -0.06 -1.56 25.39
N GLY A 218 -0.44 -1.53 26.67
CA GLY A 218 0.41 -1.91 27.78
C GLY A 218 0.85 -3.37 27.71
#